data_9dd671aeb9218f1bb1e14ae36a5baee0
#
_entry.id   9dd671aeb9218f1bb1e14ae36a5baee0
#
_cell.length_a   1.000
_cell.length_b   1.000
_cell.length_c   1.000
_cell.angle_alpha   90.00
_cell.angle_beta   90.00
_cell.angle_gamma   90.00
#
_symmetry.space_group_name_H-M   'P 1'
#
loop_
_entity.id
_entity.type
_entity.pdbx_description
1 polymer ?
#
loop_
_entity_poly.entity_id
_entity_poly.type
_entity_poly.pdbx_seq_one_letter_code
_entity_poly.pdbx_strand_id
1 'polypeptide(L)'
;YTDLPAVAAECARNGVRAIQLVGWNQGGQDQGNPSHDTDPRLGTFEELRDAIAACQRLGVRIILFSKFTWADRATEWFRRELHAYAVRDPYGDEYVYGGYQYQTPAQMLDINTKRLIPMCFLSDAYRELARQEFLKLVALGADGMLFDECQHHSPTRACFSPLHGHRPGAPTYRNDRLLIREMRDLPQVPEDFLMAGEACYAWEMEQYQVAYHRSESLDHIPLGRCLLPRAQLMTAVTGFHDRNMINQCLMYRYIVSYEPYNFKGRLADFPDTVAYGRRMDETRTELRKWFWDGEYRHTDGVGVMTAAGQRHSPYAVFRAADGSLGVVITNYGDEAIAVRVESPGRPLGRYRLVDSDVWRDAGEIGIPPRSAAVVM
;
A
#
# COMPACT_ATOMS: atom_id res chain seq x y z
N TYR A 1 -16.78 13.19 9.48
CA TYR A 1 -16.15 13.63 8.23
C TYR A 1 -15.55 15.04 8.35
N THR A 2 -16.15 15.91 9.14
CA THR A 2 -15.73 17.31 9.30
C THR A 2 -14.29 17.51 9.82
N ASP A 3 -13.71 16.52 10.49
CA ASP A 3 -12.32 16.56 10.99
C ASP A 3 -11.27 16.24 9.92
N LEU A 4 -11.68 15.64 8.80
CA LEU A 4 -10.77 15.17 7.76
C LEU A 4 -9.87 16.29 7.18
N PRO A 5 -10.37 17.51 6.92
CA PRO A 5 -9.51 18.61 6.45
C PRO A 5 -8.42 19.02 7.45
N ALA A 6 -8.66 18.89 8.76
CA ALA A 6 -7.64 19.18 9.78
C ALA A 6 -6.52 18.12 9.75
N VAL A 7 -6.88 16.84 9.58
CA VAL A 7 -5.91 15.74 9.38
C VAL A 7 -5.12 15.96 8.09
N ALA A 8 -5.78 16.35 7.00
CA ALA A 8 -5.11 16.62 5.73
C ALA A 8 -4.14 17.81 5.85
N ALA A 9 -4.48 18.85 6.61
CA ALA A 9 -3.57 19.97 6.86
C ALA A 9 -2.32 19.54 7.64
N GLU A 10 -2.45 18.62 8.59
CA GLU A 10 -1.30 18.01 9.28
C GLU A 10 -0.45 17.19 8.33
N CYS A 11 -1.07 16.36 7.50
CA CYS A 11 -0.42 15.58 6.45
C CYS A 11 0.38 16.47 5.49
N ALA A 12 -0.23 17.53 4.97
CA ALA A 12 0.41 18.46 4.03
C ALA A 12 1.64 19.14 4.65
N ARG A 13 1.58 19.57 5.91
CA ARG A 13 2.73 20.14 6.62
C ARG A 13 3.90 19.18 6.76
N ASN A 14 3.63 17.90 6.82
CA ASN A 14 4.62 16.83 6.94
C ASN A 14 5.04 16.21 5.60
N GLY A 15 4.60 16.79 4.48
CA GLY A 15 4.94 16.29 3.14
C GLY A 15 4.15 15.06 2.70
N VAL A 16 3.16 14.62 3.48
CA VAL A 16 2.25 13.53 3.13
C VAL A 16 1.18 14.04 2.17
N ARG A 17 1.05 13.41 1.01
CA ARG A 17 0.23 13.89 -0.11
C ARG A 17 -1.01 13.05 -0.39
N ALA A 18 -1.21 11.98 0.34
CA ALA A 18 -2.40 11.16 0.22
C ALA A 18 -2.81 10.60 1.59
N ILE A 19 -4.10 10.46 1.79
CA ILE A 19 -4.69 9.78 2.94
C ILE A 19 -5.49 8.60 2.41
N GLN A 20 -5.17 7.40 2.89
CA GLN A 20 -6.05 6.25 2.75
C GLN A 20 -7.09 6.33 3.86
N LEU A 21 -8.33 6.64 3.50
CA LEU A 21 -9.42 6.79 4.46
C LEU A 21 -10.12 5.46 4.67
N VAL A 22 -9.96 4.91 5.86
CA VAL A 22 -10.54 3.64 6.29
C VAL A 22 -11.70 3.91 7.25
N GLY A 23 -12.71 3.05 7.25
CA GLY A 23 -13.84 3.14 8.18
C GLY A 23 -14.81 4.30 7.89
N TRP A 24 -14.78 4.83 6.68
CA TRP A 24 -15.63 5.94 6.24
C TRP A 24 -17.06 5.52 5.89
N ASN A 25 -17.24 4.27 5.46
CA ASN A 25 -18.50 3.70 5.01
C ASN A 25 -19.27 3.03 6.15
N GLN A 26 -20.54 2.78 5.92
CA GLN A 26 -21.42 2.12 6.87
C GLN A 26 -20.91 0.73 7.23
N GLY A 27 -20.73 0.48 8.54
CA GLY A 27 -20.14 -0.75 9.06
C GLY A 27 -18.62 -0.69 9.21
N GLY A 28 -17.95 0.32 8.63
CA GLY A 28 -16.50 0.49 8.75
C GLY A 28 -15.70 -0.50 7.90
N GLN A 29 -14.54 -0.96 8.42
CA GLN A 29 -13.60 -1.73 7.62
C GLN A 29 -14.07 -3.17 7.31
N ASP A 30 -14.62 -3.88 8.28
CA ASP A 30 -14.91 -5.31 8.16
C ASP A 30 -16.38 -5.68 8.37
N GLN A 31 -17.26 -4.71 8.42
CA GLN A 31 -18.70 -4.94 8.56
C GLN A 31 -19.45 -4.20 7.46
N GLY A 32 -20.63 -4.69 7.12
CA GLY A 32 -21.49 -4.07 6.12
C GLY A 32 -21.05 -4.27 4.66
N ASN A 33 -19.89 -4.92 4.43
CA ASN A 33 -19.38 -5.13 3.07
C ASN A 33 -20.39 -5.89 2.19
N PRO A 34 -20.48 -5.59 0.89
CA PRO A 34 -19.69 -4.62 0.10
C PRO A 34 -20.31 -3.21 0.01
N SER A 35 -21.14 -2.78 0.96
CA SER A 35 -21.75 -1.46 0.92
C SER A 35 -20.70 -0.34 1.03
N HIS A 36 -20.85 0.65 0.15
CA HIS A 36 -20.07 1.88 0.13
C HIS A 36 -20.96 3.11 0.38
N ASP A 37 -22.04 2.92 1.12
CA ASP A 37 -22.82 4.04 1.65
C ASP A 37 -22.06 4.73 2.78
N THR A 38 -22.20 6.05 2.88
CA THR A 38 -21.65 6.81 4.00
C THR A 38 -22.25 6.36 5.33
N ASP A 39 -21.44 6.37 6.40
CA ASP A 39 -21.93 6.04 7.73
C ASP A 39 -22.66 7.25 8.33
N PRO A 40 -23.97 7.14 8.61
CA PRO A 40 -24.76 8.25 9.14
C PRO A 40 -24.30 8.70 10.54
N ARG A 41 -23.51 7.87 11.25
CA ARG A 41 -22.89 8.26 12.54
C ARG A 41 -21.72 9.21 12.35
N LEU A 42 -21.11 9.24 11.17
CA LEU A 42 -19.97 10.10 10.83
C LEU A 42 -20.39 11.34 10.05
N GLY A 43 -21.57 11.32 9.44
CA GLY A 43 -22.12 12.43 8.67
C GLY A 43 -22.84 12.02 7.40
N THR A 44 -23.14 13.00 6.55
CA THR A 44 -23.84 12.81 5.28
C THR A 44 -22.86 12.58 4.11
N PHE A 45 -23.42 12.20 2.98
CA PHE A 45 -22.68 12.09 1.71
C PHE A 45 -22.08 13.43 1.30
N GLU A 46 -22.84 14.50 1.41
CA GLU A 46 -22.41 15.86 1.07
C GLU A 46 -21.27 16.33 1.99
N GLU A 47 -21.36 16.07 3.29
CA GLU A 47 -20.28 16.40 4.22
C GLU A 47 -18.97 15.67 3.90
N LEU A 48 -19.03 14.39 3.54
CA LEU A 48 -17.82 13.66 3.15
C LEU A 48 -17.28 14.18 1.83
N ARG A 49 -18.11 14.40 0.82
CA ARG A 49 -17.71 14.97 -0.47
C ARG A 49 -17.05 16.33 -0.30
N ASP A 50 -17.63 17.21 0.50
CA ASP A 50 -17.10 18.54 0.74
C ASP A 50 -15.79 18.51 1.54
N ALA A 51 -15.65 17.57 2.48
CA ALA A 51 -14.41 17.30 3.20
C ALA A 51 -13.30 16.79 2.26
N ILE A 52 -13.60 15.87 1.34
CA ILE A 52 -12.67 15.40 0.31
C ILE A 52 -12.18 16.57 -0.54
N ALA A 53 -13.10 17.38 -1.06
CA ALA A 53 -12.74 18.57 -1.83
C ALA A 53 -11.89 19.59 -1.04
N ALA A 54 -12.11 19.71 0.28
CA ALA A 54 -11.29 20.54 1.15
C ALA A 54 -9.86 19.98 1.29
N CYS A 55 -9.69 18.68 1.40
CA CYS A 55 -8.37 18.02 1.45
C CYS A 55 -7.61 18.21 0.14
N GLN A 56 -8.28 18.07 -0.99
CA GLN A 56 -7.69 18.28 -2.32
C GLN A 56 -7.17 19.70 -2.50
N ARG A 57 -7.88 20.72 -1.98
CA ARG A 57 -7.38 22.11 -1.97
C ARG A 57 -6.10 22.30 -1.14
N LEU A 58 -5.83 21.41 -0.20
CA LEU A 58 -4.58 21.38 0.58
C LEU A 58 -3.47 20.57 -0.13
N GLY A 59 -3.73 20.05 -1.32
CA GLY A 59 -2.80 19.20 -2.07
C GLY A 59 -2.71 17.77 -1.54
N VAL A 60 -3.73 17.30 -0.80
CA VAL A 60 -3.78 15.96 -0.23
C VAL A 60 -4.90 15.17 -0.91
N ARG A 61 -4.54 14.10 -1.58
CA ARG A 61 -5.45 13.16 -2.23
C ARG A 61 -6.15 12.28 -1.21
N ILE A 62 -7.39 11.91 -1.49
CA ILE A 62 -8.16 10.98 -0.65
C ILE A 62 -8.41 9.69 -1.41
N ILE A 63 -7.85 8.60 -0.89
CA ILE A 63 -7.98 7.24 -1.40
C ILE A 63 -8.94 6.50 -0.47
N LEU A 64 -10.09 6.11 -0.98
CA LEU A 64 -11.11 5.46 -0.16
C LEU A 64 -10.84 3.95 -0.06
N PHE A 65 -10.90 3.44 1.15
CA PHE A 65 -10.89 2.01 1.41
C PHE A 65 -12.13 1.35 0.81
N SER A 66 -11.94 0.20 0.17
CA SER A 66 -13.00 -0.58 -0.47
C SER A 66 -12.76 -2.07 -0.28
N LYS A 67 -13.83 -2.83 -0.12
CA LYS A 67 -13.76 -4.28 0.03
C LYS A 67 -14.92 -4.94 -0.71
N PHE A 68 -14.61 -5.68 -1.79
CA PHE A 68 -15.59 -6.36 -2.64
C PHE A 68 -15.51 -7.89 -2.53
N THR A 69 -14.38 -8.42 -2.06
CA THR A 69 -14.13 -9.87 -1.94
C THR A 69 -15.13 -10.55 -1.01
N TRP A 70 -15.59 -9.82 0.00
CA TRP A 70 -16.41 -10.36 1.07
C TRP A 70 -17.75 -9.65 1.17
N ALA A 71 -18.79 -10.41 1.53
CA ALA A 71 -20.04 -9.83 2.01
C ALA A 71 -20.26 -10.17 3.49
N ASP A 72 -20.80 -9.22 4.23
CA ASP A 72 -21.18 -9.42 5.63
C ASP A 72 -22.53 -10.12 5.72
N ARG A 73 -22.52 -11.40 6.11
CA ARG A 73 -23.73 -12.21 6.22
C ARG A 73 -24.71 -11.73 7.31
N ALA A 74 -24.27 -10.84 8.21
CA ALA A 74 -25.13 -10.29 9.25
C ALA A 74 -26.04 -9.17 8.74
N THR A 75 -25.79 -8.65 7.55
CA THR A 75 -26.60 -7.59 6.93
C THR A 75 -27.93 -8.15 6.41
N GLU A 76 -28.94 -7.29 6.39
CA GLU A 76 -30.22 -7.63 5.74
C GLU A 76 -30.03 -7.79 4.22
N TRP A 77 -29.14 -6.96 3.63
CA TRP A 77 -28.83 -7.03 2.21
C TRP A 77 -28.27 -8.41 1.82
N PHE A 78 -27.32 -8.96 2.61
CA PHE A 78 -26.83 -10.31 2.36
C PHE A 78 -27.95 -11.34 2.39
N ARG A 79 -28.78 -11.32 3.43
CA ARG A 79 -29.86 -12.30 3.60
C ARG A 79 -30.92 -12.24 2.50
N ARG A 80 -31.16 -11.07 1.94
CA ARG A 80 -32.19 -10.88 0.89
C ARG A 80 -31.67 -11.10 -0.53
N GLU A 81 -30.41 -10.75 -0.80
CA GLU A 81 -29.90 -10.66 -2.16
C GLU A 81 -28.49 -11.24 -2.32
N LEU A 82 -27.50 -10.76 -1.55
CA LEU A 82 -26.09 -11.05 -1.82
C LEU A 82 -25.75 -12.53 -1.67
N HIS A 83 -26.46 -13.29 -0.85
CA HIS A 83 -26.26 -14.75 -0.69
C HIS A 83 -26.33 -15.49 -2.03
N ALA A 84 -27.06 -14.97 -3.01
CA ALA A 84 -27.16 -15.55 -4.34
C ALA A 84 -25.85 -15.51 -5.13
N TYR A 85 -24.91 -14.64 -4.76
CA TYR A 85 -23.62 -14.45 -5.41
C TYR A 85 -22.45 -15.03 -4.63
N ALA A 86 -22.72 -15.67 -3.50
CA ALA A 86 -21.70 -16.29 -2.65
C ALA A 86 -20.97 -17.43 -3.35
N VAL A 87 -19.66 -17.53 -3.16
CA VAL A 87 -18.92 -18.72 -3.59
C VAL A 87 -19.47 -19.95 -2.89
N ARG A 88 -19.76 -21.00 -3.66
CA ARG A 88 -20.28 -22.28 -3.18
C ARG A 88 -19.23 -23.37 -3.28
N ASP A 89 -19.17 -24.20 -2.25
CA ASP A 89 -18.39 -25.43 -2.28
C ASP A 89 -19.06 -26.54 -3.13
N PRO A 90 -18.43 -27.73 -3.27
CA PRO A 90 -19.03 -28.82 -4.04
C PRO A 90 -20.38 -29.35 -3.52
N TYR A 91 -20.69 -29.07 -2.25
CA TYR A 91 -21.93 -29.50 -1.60
C TYR A 91 -23.02 -28.42 -1.64
N GLY A 92 -22.69 -27.22 -2.15
CA GLY A 92 -23.59 -26.08 -2.23
C GLY A 92 -23.54 -25.16 -1.01
N ASP A 93 -22.64 -25.41 -0.07
CA ASP A 93 -22.52 -24.63 1.16
C ASP A 93 -21.67 -23.35 0.96
N GLU A 94 -21.91 -22.34 1.81
CA GLU A 94 -21.12 -21.12 1.87
C GLU A 94 -19.84 -21.34 2.67
N TYR A 95 -18.73 -20.75 2.19
CA TYR A 95 -17.55 -20.58 3.02
C TYR A 95 -17.75 -19.39 3.97
N VAL A 96 -17.37 -19.55 5.24
CA VAL A 96 -17.58 -18.51 6.27
C VAL A 96 -16.27 -18.21 7.00
N TYR A 97 -15.92 -16.92 7.09
CA TYR A 97 -14.69 -16.44 7.69
C TYR A 97 -14.94 -15.47 8.81
N GLY A 98 -13.96 -15.38 9.73
CA GLY A 98 -14.00 -14.47 10.86
C GLY A 98 -13.71 -13.00 10.52
N GLY A 99 -13.09 -12.74 9.39
CA GLY A 99 -12.54 -11.43 9.09
C GLY A 99 -11.32 -11.09 9.95
N TYR A 100 -10.78 -9.88 9.77
CA TYR A 100 -9.71 -9.38 10.60
C TYR A 100 -10.23 -9.07 12.01
N GLN A 101 -9.48 -9.48 13.05
CA GLN A 101 -9.90 -9.36 14.44
C GLN A 101 -9.21 -8.17 15.11
N TYR A 102 -9.97 -7.13 15.40
CA TYR A 102 -9.48 -5.90 16.05
C TYR A 102 -9.49 -5.98 17.59
N GLN A 103 -9.50 -7.15 18.17
CA GLN A 103 -9.54 -7.33 19.62
C GLN A 103 -10.71 -6.60 20.31
N THR A 104 -11.88 -6.67 19.71
CA THR A 104 -13.09 -6.21 20.37
C THR A 104 -13.45 -7.13 21.57
N PRO A 105 -14.23 -6.65 22.55
CA PRO A 105 -14.70 -7.52 23.63
C PRO A 105 -15.39 -8.78 23.12
N ALA A 106 -16.16 -8.69 22.04
CA ALA A 106 -16.83 -9.86 21.43
C ALA A 106 -15.83 -10.89 20.92
N GLN A 107 -14.73 -10.45 20.29
CA GLN A 107 -13.68 -11.32 19.78
C GLN A 107 -12.87 -11.95 20.94
N MET A 108 -12.57 -11.15 21.96
CA MET A 108 -11.87 -11.65 23.16
C MET A 108 -12.68 -12.69 23.93
N LEU A 109 -14.00 -12.62 23.88
CA LEU A 109 -14.93 -13.57 24.51
C LEU A 109 -15.28 -14.74 23.59
N ASP A 110 -14.62 -14.87 22.44
CA ASP A 110 -14.88 -15.91 21.41
C ASP A 110 -16.35 -15.96 20.95
N ILE A 111 -17.02 -14.82 20.98
CA ILE A 111 -18.37 -14.69 20.42
C ILE A 111 -18.25 -14.85 18.90
N ASN A 112 -19.12 -15.67 18.31
CA ASN A 112 -19.06 -15.99 16.88
C ASN A 112 -18.98 -14.75 16.00
N THR A 113 -17.78 -14.46 15.51
CA THR A 113 -17.47 -13.33 14.62
C THR A 113 -17.37 -13.75 13.15
N LYS A 114 -17.66 -15.02 12.81
CA LYS A 114 -17.64 -15.54 11.44
C LYS A 114 -18.74 -14.91 10.63
N ARG A 115 -18.43 -13.85 9.94
CA ARG A 115 -19.38 -13.00 9.22
C ARG A 115 -19.10 -12.86 7.75
N LEU A 116 -17.85 -13.06 7.30
CA LEU A 116 -17.46 -12.77 5.94
C LEU A 116 -17.69 -13.97 5.03
N ILE A 117 -18.44 -13.75 3.97
CA ILE A 117 -18.73 -14.72 2.91
C ILE A 117 -18.01 -14.27 1.63
N PRO A 118 -17.17 -15.13 1.01
CA PRO A 118 -16.51 -14.79 -0.24
C PRO A 118 -17.52 -14.69 -1.38
N MET A 119 -17.40 -13.62 -2.15
CA MET A 119 -18.27 -13.34 -3.28
C MET A 119 -17.66 -13.84 -4.59
N CYS A 120 -18.49 -14.32 -5.50
CA CYS A 120 -18.04 -14.91 -6.74
C CYS A 120 -17.85 -13.85 -7.84
N PHE A 121 -16.62 -13.45 -8.10
CA PHE A 121 -16.30 -12.51 -9.19
C PHE A 121 -16.47 -13.11 -10.59
N LEU A 122 -16.74 -14.42 -10.70
CA LEU A 122 -17.17 -15.03 -11.97
C LEU A 122 -18.63 -14.72 -12.31
N SER A 123 -19.43 -14.29 -11.32
CA SER A 123 -20.81 -13.86 -11.53
C SER A 123 -20.84 -12.44 -12.12
N ASP A 124 -21.38 -12.30 -13.33
CA ASP A 124 -21.53 -11.00 -13.98
C ASP A 124 -22.45 -10.07 -13.16
N ALA A 125 -23.50 -10.64 -12.56
CA ALA A 125 -24.44 -9.89 -11.74
C ALA A 125 -23.75 -9.32 -10.47
N TYR A 126 -22.86 -10.09 -9.84
CA TYR A 126 -22.10 -9.56 -8.70
C TYR A 126 -21.11 -8.47 -9.12
N ARG A 127 -20.41 -8.65 -10.25
CA ARG A 127 -19.50 -7.61 -10.74
C ARG A 127 -20.24 -6.32 -11.09
N GLU A 128 -21.45 -6.42 -11.65
CA GLU A 128 -22.30 -5.23 -11.89
C GLU A 128 -22.63 -4.50 -10.59
N LEU A 129 -23.05 -5.24 -9.56
CA LEU A 129 -23.29 -4.68 -8.23
C LEU A 129 -22.04 -4.02 -7.65
N ALA A 130 -20.90 -4.67 -7.75
CA ALA A 130 -19.62 -4.11 -7.27
C ALA A 130 -19.23 -2.82 -8.02
N ARG A 131 -19.51 -2.73 -9.33
CA ARG A 131 -19.30 -1.49 -10.11
C ARG A 131 -20.22 -0.36 -9.64
N GLN A 132 -21.47 -0.65 -9.32
CA GLN A 132 -22.41 0.35 -8.79
C GLN A 132 -21.95 0.87 -7.41
N GLU A 133 -21.51 -0.02 -6.53
CA GLU A 133 -20.93 0.37 -5.24
C GLU A 133 -19.65 1.19 -5.42
N PHE A 134 -18.79 0.82 -6.36
CA PHE A 134 -17.58 1.56 -6.70
C PHE A 134 -17.89 2.98 -7.21
N LEU A 135 -18.94 3.17 -8.02
CA LEU A 135 -19.33 4.49 -8.51
C LEU A 135 -19.71 5.47 -7.39
N LYS A 136 -20.08 4.99 -6.21
CA LYS A 136 -20.31 5.86 -5.04
C LYS A 136 -19.02 6.57 -4.60
N LEU A 137 -17.87 5.89 -4.70
CA LEU A 137 -16.56 6.50 -4.39
C LEU A 137 -16.22 7.60 -5.40
N VAL A 138 -16.49 7.33 -6.67
CA VAL A 138 -16.29 8.31 -7.74
C VAL A 138 -17.20 9.51 -7.54
N ALA A 139 -18.47 9.29 -7.19
CA ALA A 139 -19.44 10.35 -6.92
C ALA A 139 -19.08 11.21 -5.70
N LEU A 140 -18.36 10.67 -4.72
CA LEU A 140 -17.81 11.42 -3.59
C LEU A 140 -16.63 12.31 -4.01
N GLY A 141 -16.12 12.18 -5.24
CA GLY A 141 -14.96 12.92 -5.71
C GLY A 141 -13.63 12.41 -5.17
N ALA A 142 -13.56 11.14 -4.74
CA ALA A 142 -12.32 10.52 -4.29
C ALA A 142 -11.26 10.52 -5.40
N ASP A 143 -10.00 10.61 -5.01
CA ASP A 143 -8.86 10.54 -5.95
C ASP A 143 -8.45 9.10 -6.29
N GLY A 144 -9.06 8.13 -5.62
CA GLY A 144 -8.78 6.72 -5.84
C GLY A 144 -9.43 5.80 -4.83
N MET A 145 -9.19 4.50 -5.00
CA MET A 145 -9.54 3.49 -4.03
C MET A 145 -8.36 2.59 -3.68
N LEU A 146 -8.37 2.05 -2.47
CA LEU A 146 -7.58 0.87 -2.11
C LEU A 146 -8.55 -0.30 -1.97
N PHE A 147 -8.37 -1.32 -2.79
CA PHE A 147 -9.09 -2.58 -2.69
C PHE A 147 -8.39 -3.48 -1.67
N ASP A 148 -8.97 -3.54 -0.49
CA ASP A 148 -8.49 -4.36 0.63
C ASP A 148 -8.90 -5.81 0.45
N GLU A 149 -8.03 -6.72 0.89
CA GLU A 149 -8.24 -8.16 0.77
C GLU A 149 -8.71 -8.57 -0.63
N CYS A 150 -8.00 -8.13 -1.67
CA CYS A 150 -8.20 -8.64 -3.03
C CYS A 150 -8.24 -10.17 -3.01
N GLN A 151 -8.86 -10.81 -3.99
CA GLN A 151 -9.12 -12.27 -3.93
C GLN A 151 -7.88 -13.14 -3.70
N HIS A 152 -6.69 -12.70 -4.08
CA HIS A 152 -5.45 -13.42 -3.81
C HIS A 152 -5.09 -13.53 -2.32
N HIS A 153 -5.67 -12.69 -1.45
CA HIS A 153 -5.50 -12.77 0.00
C HIS A 153 -6.18 -14.00 0.62
N SER A 154 -7.11 -14.60 -0.09
CA SER A 154 -7.75 -15.83 0.36
C SER A 154 -7.22 -17.04 -0.39
N PRO A 155 -7.30 -18.25 0.18
CA PRO A 155 -6.99 -19.46 -0.54
C PRO A 155 -7.76 -19.49 -1.86
N THR A 156 -7.11 -19.89 -2.96
CA THR A 156 -7.77 -20.10 -4.24
C THR A 156 -8.99 -21.00 -4.04
N ARG A 157 -10.15 -20.49 -4.43
CA ARG A 157 -11.40 -21.22 -4.32
C ARG A 157 -11.94 -21.52 -5.70
N ALA A 158 -12.58 -22.68 -5.79
CA ALA A 158 -13.42 -23.02 -6.91
C ALA A 158 -14.88 -22.78 -6.49
N CYS A 159 -15.64 -22.12 -7.34
CA CYS A 159 -17.07 -21.92 -7.14
C CYS A 159 -17.85 -22.99 -7.89
N PHE A 160 -18.69 -23.71 -7.17
CA PHE A 160 -19.54 -24.78 -7.71
C PHE A 160 -20.98 -24.37 -7.94
N SER A 161 -21.30 -23.09 -7.73
CA SER A 161 -22.67 -22.61 -7.98
C SER A 161 -23.07 -22.81 -9.45
N PRO A 162 -24.21 -23.46 -9.71
CA PRO A 162 -24.75 -23.59 -11.07
C PRO A 162 -25.44 -22.30 -11.57
N LEU A 163 -25.63 -21.31 -10.68
CA LEU A 163 -26.42 -20.11 -10.94
C LEU A 163 -25.60 -18.91 -11.39
N HIS A 164 -24.24 -18.99 -11.32
CA HIS A 164 -23.38 -17.85 -11.60
C HIS A 164 -22.96 -17.68 -13.05
N GLY A 165 -23.50 -18.51 -13.98
CA GLY A 165 -23.18 -18.41 -15.40
C GLY A 165 -21.82 -18.96 -15.81
N HIS A 166 -20.98 -19.41 -14.88
CA HIS A 166 -19.70 -20.03 -15.15
C HIS A 166 -19.73 -21.56 -14.95
N ARG A 167 -18.72 -22.26 -15.44
CA ARG A 167 -18.55 -23.70 -15.21
C ARG A 167 -18.40 -23.99 -13.71
N PRO A 168 -19.17 -24.94 -13.13
CA PRO A 168 -18.93 -25.40 -11.75
C PRO A 168 -17.48 -25.85 -11.53
N GLY A 169 -16.90 -25.48 -10.40
CA GLY A 169 -15.50 -25.75 -10.10
C GLY A 169 -14.51 -24.76 -10.74
N ALA A 170 -15.00 -23.65 -11.31
CA ALA A 170 -14.11 -22.62 -11.83
C ALA A 170 -13.43 -21.83 -10.70
N PRO A 171 -12.11 -21.55 -10.81
CA PRO A 171 -11.37 -20.79 -9.82
C PRO A 171 -11.80 -19.31 -9.84
N THR A 172 -12.15 -18.75 -8.68
CA THR A 172 -12.71 -17.41 -8.56
C THR A 172 -11.70 -16.28 -8.63
N TYR A 173 -10.46 -16.53 -8.20
CA TYR A 173 -9.46 -15.47 -8.01
C TYR A 173 -8.98 -14.76 -9.27
N ARG A 174 -9.14 -15.34 -10.44
CA ARG A 174 -8.75 -14.72 -11.72
C ARG A 174 -9.47 -13.41 -12.02
N ASN A 175 -10.56 -13.17 -11.36
CA ASN A 175 -11.50 -12.13 -11.76
C ASN A 175 -11.39 -10.83 -10.95
N ASP A 176 -10.48 -10.71 -10.00
CA ASP A 176 -10.03 -9.41 -9.51
C ASP A 176 -9.59 -8.53 -10.68
N ARG A 177 -8.76 -9.10 -11.53
CA ARG A 177 -8.27 -8.45 -12.75
C ARG A 177 -9.40 -7.98 -13.66
N LEU A 178 -10.43 -8.80 -13.85
CA LEU A 178 -11.57 -8.45 -14.68
C LEU A 178 -12.38 -7.32 -14.03
N LEU A 179 -12.69 -7.44 -12.74
CA LEU A 179 -13.44 -6.44 -12.00
C LEU A 179 -12.75 -5.07 -12.01
N ILE A 180 -11.44 -5.02 -11.72
CA ILE A 180 -10.69 -3.76 -11.71
C ILE A 180 -10.63 -3.12 -13.10
N ARG A 181 -10.50 -3.92 -14.15
CA ARG A 181 -10.56 -3.42 -15.53
C ARG A 181 -11.95 -2.85 -15.84
N GLU A 182 -13.01 -3.60 -15.53
CA GLU A 182 -14.37 -3.15 -15.73
C GLU A 182 -14.69 -1.86 -14.96
N MET A 183 -14.17 -1.71 -13.73
CA MET A 183 -14.30 -0.48 -12.95
C MET A 183 -13.54 0.69 -13.60
N ARG A 184 -12.31 0.45 -14.03
CA ARG A 184 -11.48 1.50 -14.66
C ARG A 184 -12.06 2.00 -15.98
N ASP A 185 -12.69 1.10 -16.75
CA ASP A 185 -13.24 1.39 -18.07
C ASP A 185 -14.61 2.11 -18.00
N LEU A 186 -15.16 2.34 -16.80
CA LEU A 186 -16.40 3.09 -16.63
C LEU A 186 -16.20 4.56 -17.03
N PRO A 187 -17.09 5.13 -17.85
CA PRO A 187 -16.94 6.51 -18.37
C PRO A 187 -16.99 7.61 -17.29
N GLN A 188 -17.49 7.29 -16.11
CA GLN A 188 -17.56 8.20 -14.97
C GLN A 188 -16.23 8.31 -14.22
N VAL A 189 -15.28 7.38 -14.45
CA VAL A 189 -14.02 7.31 -13.69
C VAL A 189 -13.00 8.26 -14.32
N PRO A 190 -12.44 9.20 -13.55
CA PRO A 190 -11.38 10.06 -14.02
C PRO A 190 -10.15 9.26 -14.47
N GLU A 191 -9.45 9.74 -15.49
CA GLU A 191 -8.25 9.08 -16.04
C GLU A 191 -7.14 8.93 -14.97
N ASP A 192 -7.05 9.88 -14.04
CA ASP A 192 -6.07 9.91 -12.95
C ASP A 192 -6.56 9.28 -11.65
N PHE A 193 -7.73 8.62 -11.67
CA PHE A 193 -8.25 7.89 -10.51
C PHE A 193 -7.34 6.72 -10.16
N LEU A 194 -6.79 6.73 -8.94
CA LEU A 194 -5.84 5.74 -8.48
C LEU A 194 -6.53 4.44 -8.08
N MET A 195 -6.11 3.33 -8.70
CA MET A 195 -6.47 1.98 -8.26
C MET A 195 -5.30 1.40 -7.48
N ALA A 196 -5.48 1.17 -6.20
CA ALA A 196 -4.51 0.48 -5.34
C ALA A 196 -5.09 -0.84 -4.84
N GLY A 197 -4.23 -1.82 -4.62
CA GLY A 197 -4.63 -3.14 -4.09
C GLY A 197 -3.74 -3.57 -2.94
N GLU A 198 -4.30 -4.28 -1.97
CA GLU A 198 -3.56 -4.79 -0.82
C GLU A 198 -2.79 -6.07 -1.21
N ALA A 199 -1.51 -6.13 -0.79
CA ALA A 199 -0.62 -7.30 -0.88
C ALA A 199 -0.66 -8.04 -2.23
N CYS A 200 -0.63 -7.30 -3.34
CA CYS A 200 -0.78 -7.83 -4.68
C CYS A 200 0.38 -8.74 -5.09
N TYR A 201 0.07 -9.83 -5.75
CA TYR A 201 1.05 -10.69 -6.45
C TYR A 201 1.45 -10.09 -7.79
N ALA A 202 2.55 -10.57 -8.36
CA ALA A 202 3.21 -9.99 -9.52
C ALA A 202 2.27 -9.67 -10.70
N TRP A 203 1.33 -10.55 -11.03
CA TRP A 203 0.42 -10.31 -12.17
C TRP A 203 -0.77 -9.40 -11.83
N GLU A 204 -1.14 -9.25 -10.56
CA GLU A 204 -2.13 -8.28 -10.11
C GLU A 204 -1.55 -6.87 -10.04
N MET A 205 -0.25 -6.75 -9.77
CA MET A 205 0.46 -5.46 -9.85
C MET A 205 0.36 -4.80 -11.24
N GLU A 206 0.03 -5.56 -12.29
CA GLU A 206 -0.29 -5.01 -13.60
C GLU A 206 -1.64 -4.28 -13.63
N GLN A 207 -2.54 -4.59 -12.72
CA GLN A 207 -3.89 -4.03 -12.68
C GLN A 207 -3.99 -2.85 -11.72
N TYR A 208 -3.19 -2.86 -10.67
CA TYR A 208 -3.15 -1.79 -9.68
C TYR A 208 -1.96 -0.88 -9.92
N GLN A 209 -2.21 0.43 -9.92
CA GLN A 209 -1.14 1.42 -10.04
C GLN A 209 -0.25 1.42 -8.80
N VAL A 210 -0.79 1.11 -7.62
CA VAL A 210 -0.04 0.95 -6.38
C VAL A 210 -0.42 -0.38 -5.75
N ALA A 211 0.59 -1.19 -5.40
CA ALA A 211 0.41 -2.41 -4.64
C ALA A 211 0.90 -2.21 -3.21
N TYR A 212 -0.01 -2.37 -2.26
CA TYR A 212 0.32 -2.31 -0.86
C TYR A 212 0.81 -3.69 -0.39
N HIS A 213 2.01 -3.74 0.16
CA HIS A 213 2.55 -4.94 0.78
C HIS A 213 3.23 -4.57 2.09
N ARG A 214 3.39 -5.54 2.96
CA ARG A 214 4.10 -5.35 4.23
C ARG A 214 5.51 -5.90 4.13
N SER A 215 6.47 -5.07 4.51
CA SER A 215 7.83 -5.50 4.80
C SER A 215 7.95 -5.54 6.33
N GLU A 216 7.95 -6.74 6.88
CA GLU A 216 7.88 -6.94 8.34
C GLU A 216 9.25 -7.16 8.97
N SER A 217 10.32 -7.20 8.19
CA SER A 217 11.66 -7.53 8.64
C SER A 217 12.71 -6.71 7.91
N LEU A 218 13.80 -6.40 8.61
CA LEU A 218 14.99 -5.79 8.00
C LEU A 218 15.73 -6.77 7.06
N ASP A 219 15.52 -8.06 7.23
CA ASP A 219 16.04 -9.13 6.35
C ASP A 219 15.13 -9.40 5.15
N HIS A 220 14.18 -8.49 4.90
CA HIS A 220 13.25 -8.59 3.80
C HIS A 220 13.96 -8.73 2.45
N ILE A 221 13.55 -9.73 1.67
CA ILE A 221 14.00 -9.91 0.29
C ILE A 221 12.97 -9.26 -0.64
N PRO A 222 13.34 -8.23 -1.41
CA PRO A 222 12.40 -7.44 -2.22
C PRO A 222 12.03 -8.16 -3.53
N LEU A 223 11.45 -9.36 -3.46
CA LEU A 223 11.12 -10.18 -4.64
C LEU A 223 10.24 -9.43 -5.64
N GLY A 224 9.19 -8.74 -5.16
CA GLY A 224 8.31 -7.95 -6.01
C GLY A 224 9.07 -6.84 -6.75
N ARG A 225 10.02 -6.17 -6.07
CA ARG A 225 10.87 -5.16 -6.68
C ARG A 225 11.84 -5.75 -7.71
N CYS A 226 12.37 -6.93 -7.46
CA CYS A 226 13.27 -7.62 -8.40
C CYS A 226 12.52 -8.08 -9.66
N LEU A 227 11.31 -8.62 -9.49
CA LEU A 227 10.49 -9.11 -10.60
C LEU A 227 9.87 -7.98 -11.42
N LEU A 228 9.43 -6.92 -10.75
CA LEU A 228 8.78 -5.75 -11.35
C LEU A 228 9.51 -4.47 -10.94
N PRO A 229 10.66 -4.17 -11.57
CA PRO A 229 11.55 -3.07 -11.14
C PRO A 229 10.89 -1.69 -11.17
N ARG A 230 9.79 -1.52 -11.89
CA ARG A 230 9.06 -0.25 -12.03
C ARG A 230 7.74 -0.18 -11.28
N ALA A 231 7.26 -1.30 -10.69
CA ALA A 231 6.01 -1.31 -9.95
C ALA A 231 6.02 -0.29 -8.79
N GLN A 232 4.90 0.35 -8.56
CA GLN A 232 4.70 1.23 -7.42
C GLN A 232 4.30 0.38 -6.22
N LEU A 233 5.24 0.16 -5.32
CA LEU A 233 5.06 -0.66 -4.12
C LEU A 233 5.01 0.24 -2.90
N MET A 234 4.02 0.06 -2.05
CA MET A 234 3.83 0.81 -0.80
C MET A 234 4.00 -0.13 0.40
N THR A 235 4.63 0.34 1.46
CA THR A 235 4.76 -0.43 2.71
C THR A 235 4.49 0.43 3.93
N ALA A 236 3.99 -0.22 4.99
CA ALA A 236 3.69 0.43 6.26
C ALA A 236 4.95 0.77 7.05
N VAL A 237 4.91 1.94 7.67
CA VAL A 237 5.85 2.37 8.71
C VAL A 237 5.05 2.53 9.99
N THR A 238 5.14 1.54 10.88
CA THR A 238 4.26 1.38 12.05
C THR A 238 4.90 1.75 13.39
N GLY A 239 6.24 1.82 13.45
CA GLY A 239 6.99 2.08 14.67
C GLY A 239 7.22 3.56 14.94
N PHE A 240 7.21 3.94 16.21
CA PHE A 240 7.44 5.33 16.64
C PHE A 240 8.89 5.81 16.41
N HIS A 241 9.85 4.90 16.28
CA HIS A 241 11.27 5.18 16.00
C HIS A 241 11.77 4.37 14.82
N ASP A 242 10.97 4.30 13.77
CA ASP A 242 11.16 3.34 12.68
C ASP A 242 11.96 3.93 11.51
N ARG A 243 13.11 4.54 11.81
CA ARG A 243 14.04 5.05 10.78
C ARG A 243 14.48 3.93 9.83
N ASN A 244 14.63 2.71 10.33
CA ASN A 244 15.07 1.60 9.49
C ASN A 244 14.03 1.21 8.43
N MET A 245 12.73 1.31 8.74
CA MET A 245 11.69 1.15 7.73
C MET A 245 11.72 2.28 6.69
N ILE A 246 12.00 3.51 7.10
CA ILE A 246 12.23 4.63 6.16
C ILE A 246 13.46 4.36 5.28
N ASN A 247 14.57 3.89 5.84
CA ASN A 247 15.76 3.51 5.10
C ASN A 247 15.48 2.39 4.09
N GLN A 248 14.66 1.42 4.48
CA GLN A 248 14.22 0.35 3.60
C GLN A 248 13.34 0.87 2.45
N CYS A 249 12.46 1.84 2.73
CA CYS A 249 11.67 2.51 1.70
C CYS A 249 12.54 3.23 0.66
N LEU A 250 13.63 3.87 1.08
CA LEU A 250 14.59 4.47 0.16
C LEU A 250 15.31 3.40 -0.66
N MET A 251 15.85 2.39 0.02
CA MET A 251 16.67 1.34 -0.58
C MET A 251 15.89 0.51 -1.62
N TYR A 252 14.62 0.21 -1.36
CA TYR A 252 13.80 -0.60 -2.27
C TYR A 252 12.79 0.24 -3.09
N ARG A 253 12.88 1.57 -3.01
CA ARG A 253 11.94 2.49 -3.66
C ARG A 253 10.48 2.16 -3.31
N TYR A 254 10.20 1.98 -2.01
CA TYR A 254 8.83 1.83 -1.54
C TYR A 254 8.19 3.19 -1.25
N ILE A 255 6.91 3.32 -1.57
CA ILE A 255 6.09 4.43 -1.09
C ILE A 255 5.87 4.24 0.41
N VAL A 256 6.08 5.30 1.17
CA VAL A 256 5.87 5.29 2.62
C VAL A 256 4.39 5.41 2.93
N SER A 257 3.85 4.47 3.70
CA SER A 257 2.55 4.57 4.36
C SER A 257 2.77 4.69 5.86
N TYR A 258 2.45 5.85 6.44
CA TYR A 258 2.50 6.02 7.89
C TYR A 258 1.26 5.40 8.50
N GLU A 259 1.44 4.27 9.18
CA GLU A 259 0.38 3.55 9.87
C GLU A 259 0.75 3.44 11.35
N PRO A 260 0.21 4.32 12.20
CA PRO A 260 0.49 4.29 13.63
C PRO A 260 0.16 2.91 14.22
N TYR A 261 0.99 2.47 15.15
CA TYR A 261 0.86 1.14 15.76
C TYR A 261 -0.57 0.85 16.21
N ASN A 262 -1.11 -0.29 15.81
CA ASN A 262 -2.51 -0.68 16.02
C ASN A 262 -3.53 0.35 15.49
N PHE A 263 -3.21 1.07 14.42
CA PHE A 263 -4.07 2.10 13.82
C PHE A 263 -4.47 3.21 14.81
N LYS A 264 -3.60 3.51 15.77
CA LYS A 264 -3.80 4.55 16.78
C LYS A 264 -2.66 5.56 16.73
N GLY A 265 -2.98 6.81 16.96
CA GLY A 265 -2.03 7.91 16.99
C GLY A 265 -2.12 8.82 15.77
N ARG A 266 -1.28 9.84 15.78
CA ARG A 266 -1.18 10.90 14.77
C ARG A 266 0.27 11.03 14.32
N LEU A 267 0.52 11.72 13.23
CA LEU A 267 1.89 12.01 12.78
C LEU A 267 2.70 12.76 13.86
N ALA A 268 2.02 13.62 14.63
CA ALA A 268 2.63 14.34 15.73
C ALA A 268 3.10 13.47 16.90
N ASP A 269 2.63 12.24 17.01
CA ASP A 269 3.03 11.32 18.10
C ASP A 269 4.41 10.66 17.84
N PHE A 270 4.93 10.74 16.61
CA PHE A 270 6.25 10.22 16.23
C PHE A 270 7.00 11.18 15.29
N PRO A 271 7.28 12.40 15.75
CA PRO A 271 7.79 13.49 14.92
C PRO A 271 9.15 13.19 14.31
N ASP A 272 10.03 12.46 15.01
CA ASP A 272 11.37 12.13 14.51
C ASP A 272 11.33 11.20 13.29
N THR A 273 10.45 10.18 13.32
CA THR A 273 10.25 9.26 12.18
C THR A 273 9.67 9.99 10.98
N VAL A 274 8.66 10.85 11.23
CA VAL A 274 8.01 11.64 10.18
C VAL A 274 8.98 12.66 9.57
N ALA A 275 9.73 13.37 10.39
CA ALA A 275 10.74 14.33 9.90
C ALA A 275 11.83 13.62 9.07
N TYR A 276 12.32 12.49 9.55
CA TYR A 276 13.30 11.69 8.80
C TYR A 276 12.74 11.16 7.48
N GLY A 277 11.50 10.65 7.48
CA GLY A 277 10.83 10.18 6.28
C GLY A 277 10.59 11.31 5.26
N ARG A 278 10.25 12.51 5.73
CA ARG A 278 10.15 13.69 4.89
C ARG A 278 11.49 14.02 4.22
N ARG A 279 12.61 14.03 4.98
CA ARG A 279 13.96 14.26 4.43
C ARG A 279 14.35 13.19 3.42
N MET A 280 14.00 11.94 3.67
CA MET A 280 14.21 10.85 2.73
C MET A 280 13.44 11.09 1.41
N ASP A 281 12.18 11.49 1.50
CA ASP A 281 11.35 11.74 0.32
C ASP A 281 11.82 12.98 -0.48
N GLU A 282 12.25 14.03 0.20
CA GLU A 282 12.90 15.19 -0.42
C GLU A 282 14.17 14.75 -1.16
N THR A 283 15.03 13.94 -0.52
CA THR A 283 16.26 13.41 -1.11
C THR A 283 16.00 12.58 -2.37
N ARG A 284 15.07 11.63 -2.33
CA ARG A 284 14.79 10.81 -3.51
C ARG A 284 14.04 11.58 -4.61
N THR A 285 13.32 12.65 -4.26
CA THR A 285 12.65 13.54 -5.22
C THR A 285 13.66 14.44 -5.92
N GLU A 286 14.61 15.02 -5.21
CA GLU A 286 15.73 15.78 -5.77
C GLU A 286 16.59 14.91 -6.69
N LEU A 287 16.85 13.68 -6.27
CA LEU A 287 17.66 12.71 -6.99
C LEU A 287 16.78 11.73 -7.81
N ARG A 288 15.65 12.25 -8.28
CA ARG A 288 14.61 11.51 -9.00
C ARG A 288 15.15 10.64 -10.13
N LYS A 289 16.13 11.18 -10.87
CA LYS A 289 16.80 10.51 -11.99
C LYS A 289 17.20 9.06 -11.66
N TRP A 290 17.61 8.79 -10.41
CA TRP A 290 18.00 7.47 -9.95
C TRP A 290 16.91 6.81 -9.11
N PHE A 291 16.43 7.51 -8.06
CA PHE A 291 15.65 6.87 -6.99
C PHE A 291 14.14 6.82 -7.24
N TRP A 292 13.65 7.50 -8.29
CA TRP A 292 12.28 7.33 -8.79
C TRP A 292 12.24 6.76 -10.20
N ASP A 293 12.99 7.34 -11.13
CA ASP A 293 12.89 7.04 -12.56
C ASP A 293 13.91 5.97 -12.99
N GLY A 294 14.98 5.76 -12.19
CA GLY A 294 16.01 4.77 -12.46
C GLY A 294 15.52 3.32 -12.33
N GLU A 295 16.20 2.44 -13.03
CA GLU A 295 15.98 1.00 -12.94
C GLU A 295 16.60 0.44 -11.65
N TYR A 296 15.84 -0.28 -10.86
CA TYR A 296 16.36 -1.01 -9.70
C TYR A 296 17.23 -2.18 -10.15
N ARG A 297 18.46 -2.26 -9.66
CA ARG A 297 19.49 -3.22 -10.06
C ARG A 297 19.96 -4.12 -8.92
N HIS A 298 19.24 -4.19 -7.82
CA HIS A 298 19.66 -4.89 -6.61
C HIS A 298 21.07 -4.41 -6.17
N THR A 299 22.10 -5.26 -6.23
CA THR A 299 23.50 -4.92 -5.91
C THR A 299 24.40 -4.98 -7.14
N ASP A 300 23.85 -5.09 -8.35
CA ASP A 300 24.58 -5.35 -9.57
C ASP A 300 25.56 -4.22 -9.94
N GLY A 301 26.79 -4.59 -10.20
CA GLY A 301 27.85 -3.69 -10.66
C GLY A 301 28.51 -2.82 -9.56
N VAL A 302 28.14 -3.01 -8.29
CA VAL A 302 28.70 -2.25 -7.17
C VAL A 302 29.03 -3.18 -6.00
N GLY A 303 30.17 -2.97 -5.35
CA GLY A 303 30.53 -3.58 -4.08
C GLY A 303 30.53 -2.51 -2.97
N VAL A 304 30.06 -2.87 -1.78
CA VAL A 304 30.20 -2.03 -0.58
C VAL A 304 30.98 -2.82 0.47
N MET A 305 32.10 -2.24 0.92
CA MET A 305 33.03 -2.90 1.83
C MET A 305 33.18 -2.11 3.12
N THR A 306 33.18 -2.80 4.25
CA THR A 306 33.52 -2.19 5.54
C THR A 306 35.02 -1.87 5.61
N ALA A 307 35.44 -1.07 6.59
CA ALA A 307 36.85 -0.79 6.86
C ALA A 307 37.69 -2.07 7.14
N ALA A 308 37.05 -3.14 7.63
CA ALA A 308 37.67 -4.45 7.85
C ALA A 308 37.75 -5.31 6.57
N GLY A 309 37.35 -4.79 5.40
CA GLY A 309 37.36 -5.51 4.14
C GLY A 309 36.25 -6.57 3.97
N GLN A 310 35.22 -6.54 4.82
CA GLN A 310 34.07 -7.40 4.72
C GLN A 310 33.01 -6.75 3.82
N ARG A 311 32.24 -7.54 3.11
CA ARG A 311 31.09 -7.03 2.36
C ARG A 311 30.05 -6.47 3.31
N HIS A 312 29.64 -5.25 3.07
CA HIS A 312 28.52 -4.62 3.76
C HIS A 312 27.21 -4.94 3.02
N SER A 313 26.17 -5.19 3.76
CA SER A 313 24.76 -5.26 3.32
C SER A 313 23.93 -4.72 4.50
N PRO A 314 22.86 -3.99 4.28
CA PRO A 314 22.13 -3.84 3.01
C PRO A 314 22.51 -2.57 2.23
N TYR A 315 22.47 -2.70 0.91
CA TYR A 315 22.54 -1.56 -0.03
C TYR A 315 21.78 -1.90 -1.34
N ALA A 316 21.47 -0.89 -2.12
CA ALA A 316 20.82 -1.06 -3.42
C ALA A 316 21.40 -0.11 -4.47
N VAL A 317 21.38 -0.55 -5.72
CA VAL A 317 21.87 0.16 -6.90
C VAL A 317 20.70 0.51 -7.81
N PHE A 318 20.71 1.74 -8.32
CA PHE A 318 19.78 2.22 -9.31
C PHE A 318 20.55 2.74 -10.53
N ARG A 319 20.08 2.40 -11.71
CA ARG A 319 20.67 2.86 -12.98
C ARG A 319 19.74 3.85 -13.65
N ALA A 320 20.23 5.07 -13.85
CA ALA A 320 19.52 6.09 -14.62
C ALA A 320 19.52 5.78 -16.14
N ALA A 321 18.66 6.45 -16.88
CA ALA A 321 18.54 6.27 -18.34
C ALA A 321 19.85 6.55 -19.10
N ASP A 322 20.68 7.47 -18.60
CA ASP A 322 22.02 7.78 -19.18
C ASP A 322 23.11 6.78 -18.74
N GLY A 323 22.74 5.73 -18.02
CA GLY A 323 23.66 4.70 -17.55
C GLY A 323 24.40 5.04 -16.26
N SER A 324 24.28 6.26 -15.71
CA SER A 324 24.87 6.61 -14.42
C SER A 324 24.22 5.84 -13.27
N LEU A 325 24.99 5.58 -12.21
CA LEU A 325 24.51 4.83 -11.04
C LEU A 325 24.22 5.76 -9.87
N GLY A 326 23.19 5.42 -9.12
CA GLY A 326 22.91 5.92 -7.79
C GLY A 326 22.86 4.74 -6.81
N VAL A 327 23.50 4.85 -5.68
CA VAL A 327 23.57 3.80 -4.66
C VAL A 327 22.98 4.30 -3.36
N VAL A 328 22.13 3.49 -2.75
CA VAL A 328 21.64 3.69 -1.39
C VAL A 328 22.34 2.69 -0.49
N ILE A 329 23.00 3.17 0.56
CA ILE A 329 23.65 2.32 1.57
C ILE A 329 22.99 2.61 2.90
N THR A 330 22.54 1.57 3.61
CA THR A 330 21.85 1.73 4.88
C THR A 330 22.67 1.16 6.03
N ASN A 331 22.56 1.80 7.18
CA ASN A 331 23.03 1.28 8.46
C ASN A 331 21.82 1.01 9.35
N TYR A 332 21.46 -0.25 9.53
CA TYR A 332 20.35 -0.65 10.41
C TYR A 332 20.76 -0.83 11.88
N GLY A 333 22.07 -0.81 12.15
CA GLY A 333 22.63 -1.00 13.48
C GLY A 333 22.54 0.25 14.37
N ASP A 334 22.89 0.06 15.63
CA ASP A 334 22.91 1.10 16.67
C ASP A 334 24.29 1.77 16.80
N GLU A 335 25.28 1.36 16.02
CA GLU A 335 26.60 1.95 15.95
C GLU A 335 26.87 2.56 14.58
N ALA A 336 27.72 3.60 14.53
CA ALA A 336 28.14 4.17 13.25
C ALA A 336 29.03 3.19 12.48
N ILE A 337 28.89 3.17 11.17
CA ILE A 337 29.75 2.36 10.28
C ILE A 337 30.54 3.25 9.34
N ALA A 338 31.70 2.76 8.89
CA ALA A 338 32.45 3.33 7.79
C ALA A 338 32.57 2.30 6.67
N VAL A 339 32.23 2.71 5.44
CA VAL A 339 32.25 1.83 4.27
C VAL A 339 32.91 2.51 3.08
N ARG A 340 33.38 1.70 2.12
CA ARG A 340 33.87 2.14 0.81
C ARG A 340 33.05 1.52 -0.29
N VAL A 341 32.88 2.25 -1.38
CA VAL A 341 32.12 1.79 -2.54
C VAL A 341 33.09 1.46 -3.68
N GLU A 342 32.96 0.27 -4.22
CA GLU A 342 33.70 -0.21 -5.38
C GLU A 342 32.75 -0.31 -6.58
N SER A 343 33.02 0.47 -7.63
CA SER A 343 32.21 0.48 -8.85
C SER A 343 33.13 0.46 -10.09
N PRO A 344 33.53 -0.72 -10.56
CA PRO A 344 34.48 -0.86 -11.67
C PRO A 344 33.97 -0.18 -12.95
N GLY A 345 34.76 0.74 -13.49
CA GLY A 345 34.45 1.46 -14.74
C GLY A 345 33.40 2.55 -14.64
N ARG A 346 32.86 2.83 -13.44
CA ARG A 346 31.85 3.85 -13.20
C ARG A 346 32.11 4.55 -11.86
N PRO A 347 32.96 5.55 -11.82
CA PRO A 347 33.33 6.19 -10.54
C PRO A 347 32.11 6.83 -9.89
N LEU A 348 31.92 6.52 -8.60
CA LEU A 348 31.00 7.18 -7.69
C LEU A 348 31.83 8.14 -6.85
N GLY A 349 31.63 9.45 -7.09
CA GLY A 349 32.57 10.48 -6.58
C GLY A 349 32.11 11.16 -5.32
N ARG A 350 30.84 11.16 -5.00
CA ARG A 350 30.31 11.92 -3.86
C ARG A 350 29.14 11.21 -3.19
N TYR A 351 28.96 11.50 -1.91
CA TYR A 351 27.82 11.02 -1.12
C TYR A 351 27.24 12.12 -0.24
N ARG A 352 26.01 11.93 0.21
CA ARG A 352 25.42 12.63 1.34
C ARG A 352 24.56 11.70 2.17
N LEU A 353 24.36 12.04 3.44
CA LEU A 353 23.38 11.37 4.29
C LEU A 353 21.98 11.86 3.95
N VAL A 354 20.98 11.02 4.19
CA VAL A 354 19.56 11.33 3.93
C VAL A 354 19.09 12.60 4.66
N ASP A 355 19.57 12.79 5.90
CA ASP A 355 19.22 13.92 6.75
C ASP A 355 20.21 15.09 6.67
N SER A 356 21.08 15.13 5.64
CA SER A 356 22.07 16.19 5.42
C SER A 356 22.01 16.72 3.99
N ASP A 357 22.17 18.02 3.82
CA ASP A 357 22.30 18.65 2.49
C ASP A 357 23.77 18.74 2.02
N VAL A 358 24.71 18.29 2.86
CA VAL A 358 26.16 18.41 2.60
C VAL A 358 26.65 17.22 1.78
N TRP A 359 27.11 17.49 0.57
CA TRP A 359 27.83 16.53 -0.26
C TRP A 359 29.29 16.43 0.18
N ARG A 360 29.81 15.20 0.20
CA ARG A 360 31.17 14.85 0.58
C ARG A 360 31.77 13.89 -0.45
N ASP A 361 33.10 13.80 -0.51
CA ASP A 361 33.78 12.82 -1.36
C ASP A 361 33.55 11.40 -0.87
N ALA A 362 33.30 10.47 -1.82
CA ALA A 362 32.95 9.08 -1.53
C ALA A 362 34.14 8.15 -1.23
N GLY A 363 35.30 8.69 -0.82
CA GLY A 363 36.50 7.88 -0.47
C GLY A 363 36.27 6.96 0.72
N GLU A 364 35.69 7.49 1.79
CA GLU A 364 35.20 6.74 2.95
C GLU A 364 33.88 7.35 3.41
N ILE A 365 32.85 6.53 3.54
CA ILE A 365 31.49 6.95 3.82
C ILE A 365 31.11 6.56 5.25
N GLY A 366 31.06 7.57 6.12
CA GLY A 366 30.56 7.39 7.49
C GLY A 366 29.06 7.46 7.53
N ILE A 367 28.38 6.42 8.04
CA ILE A 367 26.93 6.34 8.16
C ILE A 367 26.57 6.19 9.64
N PRO A 368 25.86 7.17 10.22
CA PRO A 368 25.39 7.10 11.61
C PRO A 368 24.46 5.90 11.85
N PRO A 369 24.19 5.56 13.14
CA PRO A 369 23.19 4.58 13.48
C PRO A 369 21.82 4.87 12.84
N ARG A 370 21.14 3.83 12.40
CA ARG A 370 19.78 3.89 11.84
C ARG A 370 19.61 4.98 10.77
N SER A 371 20.62 5.11 9.89
CA SER A 371 20.68 6.14 8.85
C SER A 371 20.99 5.53 7.49
N ALA A 372 20.91 6.34 6.45
CA ALA A 372 21.28 5.96 5.10
C ALA A 372 22.12 7.06 4.41
N ALA A 373 22.94 6.61 3.46
CA ALA A 373 23.67 7.47 2.54
C ALA A 373 23.23 7.22 1.11
N VAL A 374 23.19 8.27 0.30
CA VAL A 374 23.07 8.20 -1.15
C VAL A 374 24.41 8.56 -1.78
N VAL A 375 24.82 7.74 -2.76
CA VAL A 375 26.13 7.86 -3.43
C VAL A 375 25.93 7.96 -4.93
N MET A 376 26.67 8.86 -5.58
CA MET A 376 26.59 9.07 -7.03
C MET A 376 27.98 9.26 -7.63
#